data_0e65aac02a07b7df970530fa187dd388
#
_entry.id   0e65aac02a07b7df970530fa187dd388
#
_cell.length_a   1.000
_cell.length_b   1.000
_cell.length_c   1.000
_cell.angle_alpha   90.00
_cell.angle_beta   90.00
_cell.angle_gamma   90.00
#
_symmetry.space_group_name_H-M   'P 1'
#
loop_
_entity.id
_entity.type
_entity.pdbx_description
1 polymer ?
#
loop_
_entity_poly.entity_id
_entity_poly.type
_entity_poly.pdbx_seq_one_letter_code
_entity_poly.pdbx_strand_id
1 'polypeptide(L)'
;MMNGQSRIVTLATNGNLLDEKGQVVTPPLGWIFLPAGDAGVTRKVSATGIFWRVQVKMGRRIISKGLWAPKDTIEQAKFEMKHLRETEAYHKKAEASKLRREKIQTAYVDDFCKQVRSFLNFHPCYAEQEAKIARLVTLHATPVGSGTVARTSTIPVEERAAKAVIAWMRHKTTAYDQMPIARIKGERRRVRNMLAQRSVQLLESYRKGNTISPDCPLMTALERKG
;
A
#
# COMPACT_ATOMS: atom_id res chain seq x y z
N MET A 1 -38.03 24.83 -4.82
CA MET A 1 -36.70 25.24 -5.32
C MET A 1 -35.66 24.40 -4.60
N MET A 2 -35.07 23.43 -5.23
CA MET A 2 -34.32 22.38 -4.56
C MET A 2 -32.84 22.63 -4.66
N ASN A 3 -32.25 22.74 -3.50
CA ASN A 3 -30.83 22.95 -3.24
C ASN A 3 -29.95 21.94 -3.95
N GLY A 4 -29.39 22.35 -5.07
CA GLY A 4 -28.30 21.66 -5.75
C GLY A 4 -26.96 21.85 -5.03
N GLN A 5 -26.92 21.60 -3.73
CA GLN A 5 -25.67 21.64 -2.97
C GLN A 5 -25.07 20.24 -2.87
N SER A 6 -23.76 20.18 -2.98
CA SER A 6 -23.03 18.93 -2.74
C SER A 6 -23.24 18.48 -1.29
N ARG A 7 -23.55 17.20 -1.10
CA ARG A 7 -23.64 16.59 0.23
C ARG A 7 -23.00 15.21 0.27
N ILE A 8 -22.73 14.77 1.46
CA ILE A 8 -22.27 13.41 1.73
C ILE A 8 -23.48 12.62 2.25
N VAL A 9 -23.70 11.44 1.69
CA VAL A 9 -24.72 10.51 2.15
C VAL A 9 -24.07 9.17 2.47
N THR A 10 -24.58 8.51 3.50
CA THR A 10 -24.09 7.18 3.93
C THR A 10 -25.05 6.12 3.41
N LEU A 11 -24.51 5.07 2.79
CA LEU A 11 -25.29 3.91 2.40
C LEU A 11 -25.45 2.99 3.61
N ALA A 12 -26.68 2.80 4.05
CA ALA A 12 -27.05 1.88 5.13
C ALA A 12 -27.07 0.42 4.64
N THR A 13 -27.06 -0.53 5.57
CA THR A 13 -27.08 -1.98 5.26
C THR A 13 -28.34 -2.44 4.54
N ASN A 14 -29.46 -1.74 4.73
CA ASN A 14 -30.73 -1.97 4.03
C ASN A 14 -30.82 -1.31 2.63
N GLY A 15 -29.74 -0.68 2.16
CA GLY A 15 -29.69 -0.01 0.86
C GLY A 15 -30.18 1.43 0.85
N ASN A 16 -30.70 1.97 1.94
CA ASN A 16 -31.16 3.34 2.05
C ASN A 16 -29.97 4.32 2.11
N LEU A 17 -30.15 5.52 1.56
CA LEU A 17 -29.23 6.63 1.72
C LEU A 17 -29.63 7.44 2.96
N LEU A 18 -28.67 7.69 3.83
CA LEU A 18 -28.84 8.49 5.03
C LEU A 18 -28.06 9.79 4.90
N ASP A 19 -28.64 10.90 5.32
CA ASP A 19 -27.94 12.17 5.45
C ASP A 19 -27.05 12.22 6.70
N GLU A 20 -26.45 13.37 6.98
CA GLU A 20 -25.57 13.59 8.15
C GLU A 20 -26.31 13.45 9.48
N LYS A 21 -27.64 13.62 9.49
CA LYS A 21 -28.52 13.47 10.66
C LYS A 21 -29.07 12.05 10.81
N GLY A 22 -28.72 11.13 9.90
CA GLY A 22 -29.24 9.77 9.88
C GLY A 22 -30.66 9.63 9.32
N GLN A 23 -31.21 10.65 8.68
CA GLN A 23 -32.52 10.61 8.05
C GLN A 23 -32.41 10.01 6.66
N VAL A 24 -33.43 9.20 6.29
CA VAL A 24 -33.49 8.61 4.95
C VAL A 24 -33.72 9.71 3.91
N VAL A 25 -32.90 9.74 2.90
CA VAL A 25 -32.99 10.69 1.78
C VAL A 25 -33.05 9.95 0.46
N THR A 26 -33.83 10.50 -0.48
CA THR A 26 -33.94 9.99 -1.84
C THR A 26 -33.29 10.98 -2.81
N PRO A 27 -32.49 10.51 -3.78
CA PRO A 27 -31.93 11.39 -4.80
C PRO A 27 -33.03 12.13 -5.56
N PRO A 28 -32.82 13.37 -5.97
CA PRO A 28 -33.77 14.13 -6.77
C PRO A 28 -34.17 13.41 -8.06
N LEU A 29 -35.37 13.68 -8.53
CA LEU A 29 -35.84 13.13 -9.82
C LEU A 29 -34.87 13.55 -10.96
N GLY A 30 -34.58 12.61 -11.85
CA GLY A 30 -33.64 12.83 -12.95
C GLY A 30 -32.14 12.65 -12.58
N TRP A 31 -31.85 12.31 -11.32
CA TRP A 31 -30.49 11.95 -10.92
C TRP A 31 -30.22 10.47 -11.14
N ILE A 32 -29.00 10.16 -11.53
CA ILE A 32 -28.52 8.77 -11.69
C ILE A 32 -27.26 8.53 -10.85
N PHE A 33 -26.99 7.26 -10.58
CA PHE A 33 -25.81 6.87 -9.81
C PHE A 33 -24.62 6.65 -10.73
N LEU A 34 -23.49 7.33 -10.45
CA LEU A 34 -22.19 7.11 -11.05
C LEU A 34 -21.35 6.27 -10.06
N PRO A 35 -21.06 4.99 -10.37
CA PRO A 35 -20.21 4.16 -9.51
C PRO A 35 -18.79 4.72 -9.42
N ALA A 36 -18.12 4.46 -8.27
CA ALA A 36 -16.70 4.75 -8.13
C ALA A 36 -15.88 3.88 -9.10
N GLY A 37 -14.80 4.45 -9.64
CA GLY A 37 -13.89 3.76 -10.58
C GLY A 37 -13.26 4.72 -11.57
N ASP A 38 -14.05 5.56 -12.19
CA ASP A 38 -13.55 6.59 -13.11
C ASP A 38 -13.30 7.93 -12.39
N ALA A 39 -12.04 8.14 -11.99
CA ALA A 39 -11.65 9.37 -11.29
C ALA A 39 -11.76 10.63 -12.18
N GLY A 40 -11.63 10.52 -13.51
CA GLY A 40 -11.75 11.62 -14.43
C GLY A 40 -13.19 12.13 -14.52
N VAL A 41 -14.13 11.21 -14.78
CA VAL A 41 -15.56 11.53 -14.81
C VAL A 41 -16.03 12.02 -13.45
N THR A 42 -15.67 11.33 -12.36
CA THR A 42 -16.03 11.71 -10.99
C THR A 42 -15.58 13.14 -10.66
N ARG A 43 -14.36 13.52 -11.08
CA ARG A 43 -13.84 14.88 -10.85
C ARG A 43 -14.62 15.94 -11.62
N LYS A 44 -14.94 15.66 -12.90
CA LYS A 44 -15.75 16.60 -13.71
C LYS A 44 -17.14 16.81 -13.12
N VAL A 45 -17.84 15.72 -12.76
CA VAL A 45 -19.15 15.82 -12.12
C VAL A 45 -19.06 16.54 -10.77
N SER A 46 -18.05 16.24 -9.94
CA SER A 46 -17.90 16.90 -8.65
C SER A 46 -17.58 18.40 -8.77
N ALA A 47 -16.92 18.82 -9.85
CA ALA A 47 -16.61 20.23 -10.10
C ALA A 47 -17.85 21.10 -10.36
N THR A 48 -18.99 20.50 -10.73
CA THR A 48 -20.25 21.26 -10.89
C THR A 48 -20.87 21.70 -9.56
N GLY A 49 -20.44 21.10 -8.44
CA GLY A 49 -21.00 21.37 -7.11
C GLY A 49 -22.38 20.74 -6.87
N ILE A 50 -22.96 20.04 -7.86
CA ILE A 50 -24.31 19.47 -7.81
C ILE A 50 -24.21 17.96 -7.80
N PHE A 51 -23.96 17.36 -6.63
CA PHE A 51 -23.84 15.91 -6.48
C PHE A 51 -24.02 15.46 -5.02
N TRP A 52 -24.39 14.21 -4.82
CA TRP A 52 -24.35 13.54 -3.52
C TRP A 52 -23.31 12.44 -3.54
N ARG A 53 -22.32 12.54 -2.66
CA ARG A 53 -21.26 11.51 -2.54
C ARG A 53 -21.72 10.40 -1.63
N VAL A 54 -21.80 9.18 -2.15
CA VAL A 54 -22.17 7.99 -1.39
C VAL A 54 -20.95 7.39 -0.73
N GLN A 55 -20.99 7.26 0.60
CA GLN A 55 -19.93 6.68 1.40
C GLN A 55 -20.42 5.50 2.20
N VAL A 56 -19.52 4.57 2.52
CA VAL A 56 -19.74 3.42 3.40
C VAL A 56 -18.60 3.34 4.39
N LYS A 57 -18.94 3.14 5.65
CA LYS A 57 -17.96 2.86 6.71
C LYS A 57 -17.61 1.37 6.69
N MET A 58 -16.34 1.03 6.41
CA MET A 58 -15.82 -0.33 6.47
C MET A 58 -14.73 -0.41 7.55
N GLY A 59 -15.11 -0.86 8.73
CA GLY A 59 -14.26 -0.83 9.92
C GLY A 59 -13.85 0.60 10.27
N ARG A 60 -12.55 0.91 10.22
CA ARG A 60 -12.00 2.26 10.48
C ARG A 60 -11.90 3.15 9.23
N ARG A 61 -12.24 2.63 8.06
CA ARG A 61 -12.11 3.36 6.78
C ARG A 61 -13.46 3.81 6.27
N ILE A 62 -13.49 5.00 5.67
CA ILE A 62 -14.64 5.51 4.90
C ILE A 62 -14.28 5.33 3.43
N ILE A 63 -15.15 4.62 2.69
CA ILE A 63 -14.95 4.31 1.28
C ILE A 63 -16.06 4.96 0.47
N SER A 64 -15.71 5.72 -0.57
CA SER A 64 -16.69 6.24 -1.53
C SER A 64 -17.13 5.11 -2.47
N LYS A 65 -18.44 4.92 -2.60
CA LYS A 65 -19.04 3.96 -3.53
C LYS A 65 -19.37 4.59 -4.89
N GLY A 66 -19.43 5.91 -4.95
CA GLY A 66 -19.78 6.66 -6.13
C GLY A 66 -20.47 7.96 -5.76
N LEU A 67 -21.19 8.53 -6.71
CA LEU A 67 -21.99 9.73 -6.50
C LEU A 67 -23.31 9.70 -7.27
N TRP A 68 -24.31 10.36 -6.74
CA TRP A 68 -25.54 10.72 -7.45
C TRP A 68 -25.40 12.12 -7.99
N ALA A 69 -25.81 12.36 -9.23
CA ALA A 69 -25.86 13.66 -9.86
C ALA A 69 -26.89 13.67 -11.00
N PRO A 70 -27.26 14.84 -11.54
CA PRO A 70 -28.14 14.94 -12.69
C PRO A 70 -27.62 14.08 -13.85
N LYS A 71 -28.53 13.36 -14.52
CA LYS A 71 -28.21 12.47 -15.64
C LYS A 71 -27.38 13.18 -16.70
N ASP A 72 -27.83 14.36 -17.12
CA ASP A 72 -27.16 15.13 -18.19
C ASP A 72 -25.72 15.51 -17.80
N THR A 73 -25.50 15.88 -16.54
CA THR A 73 -24.16 16.19 -16.03
C THR A 73 -23.22 14.98 -16.11
N ILE A 74 -23.71 13.79 -15.77
CA ILE A 74 -22.91 12.57 -15.83
C ILE A 74 -22.64 12.17 -17.27
N GLU A 75 -23.64 12.24 -18.14
CA GLU A 75 -23.51 11.89 -19.56
C GLU A 75 -22.55 12.84 -20.26
N GLN A 76 -22.68 14.14 -20.01
CA GLN A 76 -21.76 15.16 -20.52
C GLN A 76 -20.32 14.91 -20.04
N ALA A 77 -20.12 14.65 -18.77
CA ALA A 77 -18.80 14.37 -18.21
C ALA A 77 -18.17 13.09 -18.80
N LYS A 78 -18.96 12.05 -19.04
CA LYS A 78 -18.52 10.83 -19.73
C LYS A 78 -18.11 11.12 -21.17
N PHE A 79 -18.92 11.83 -21.90
CA PHE A 79 -18.65 12.23 -23.29
C PHE A 79 -17.35 13.02 -23.40
N GLU A 80 -17.20 14.07 -22.60
CA GLU A 80 -15.99 14.90 -22.59
C GLU A 80 -14.74 14.10 -22.20
N MET A 81 -14.86 13.19 -21.21
CA MET A 81 -13.72 12.36 -20.79
C MET A 81 -13.34 11.34 -21.87
N LYS A 82 -14.31 10.83 -22.61
CA LYS A 82 -14.05 9.95 -23.76
C LYS A 82 -13.23 10.69 -24.80
N HIS A 83 -13.70 11.84 -25.27
CA HIS A 83 -12.98 12.64 -26.27
C HIS A 83 -11.61 13.09 -25.78
N LEU A 84 -11.50 13.53 -24.50
CA LEU A 84 -10.21 13.91 -23.93
C LEU A 84 -9.19 12.76 -23.98
N ARG A 85 -9.65 11.53 -23.72
CA ARG A 85 -8.77 10.34 -23.71
C ARG A 85 -8.32 9.94 -25.12
N GLU A 86 -9.05 10.32 -26.16
CA GLU A 86 -8.69 10.07 -27.56
C GLU A 86 -7.64 11.07 -28.06
N THR A 87 -7.36 12.14 -27.32
CA THR A 87 -6.37 13.15 -27.74
C THR A 87 -4.93 12.66 -27.53
N GLU A 88 -4.07 13.00 -28.49
CA GLU A 88 -2.63 12.73 -28.41
C GLU A 88 -2.00 13.38 -27.17
N ALA A 89 -2.43 14.58 -26.83
CA ALA A 89 -1.97 15.31 -25.64
C ALA A 89 -2.25 14.54 -24.34
N TYR A 90 -3.42 13.87 -24.24
CA TYR A 90 -3.75 13.05 -23.09
C TYR A 90 -2.82 11.81 -23.00
N HIS A 91 -2.59 11.14 -24.12
CA HIS A 91 -1.68 9.99 -24.19
C HIS A 91 -0.25 10.38 -23.78
N LYS A 92 0.31 11.42 -24.38
CA LYS A 92 1.64 11.95 -24.01
C LYS A 92 1.74 12.28 -22.51
N LYS A 93 0.71 12.93 -21.94
CA LYS A 93 0.67 13.25 -20.52
C LYS A 93 0.58 11.99 -19.63
N ALA A 94 -0.18 10.99 -20.06
CA ALA A 94 -0.32 9.72 -19.34
C ALA A 94 1.01 8.95 -19.32
N GLU A 95 1.70 8.87 -20.47
CA GLU A 95 3.02 8.24 -20.61
C GLU A 95 4.07 8.96 -19.77
N ALA A 96 4.16 10.28 -19.87
CA ALA A 96 5.08 11.06 -19.06
C ALA A 96 4.84 10.86 -17.55
N SER A 97 3.56 10.78 -17.13
CA SER A 97 3.19 10.49 -15.75
C SER A 97 3.57 9.06 -15.34
N LYS A 98 3.47 8.08 -16.24
CA LYS A 98 3.90 6.69 -16.01
C LYS A 98 5.41 6.63 -15.83
N LEU A 99 6.18 7.18 -16.76
CA LEU A 99 7.64 7.22 -16.70
C LEU A 99 8.15 7.92 -15.43
N ARG A 100 7.52 9.05 -15.06
CA ARG A 100 7.87 9.74 -13.82
C ARG A 100 7.64 8.86 -12.58
N ARG A 101 6.53 8.13 -12.53
CA ARG A 101 6.24 7.21 -11.40
C ARG A 101 7.22 6.05 -11.35
N GLU A 102 7.59 5.48 -12.50
CA GLU A 102 8.59 4.42 -12.61
C GLU A 102 9.95 4.90 -12.14
N LYS A 103 10.39 6.09 -12.59
CA LYS A 103 11.64 6.70 -12.16
C LYS A 103 11.69 6.93 -10.64
N ILE A 104 10.62 7.46 -10.06
CA ILE A 104 10.51 7.66 -8.60
C ILE A 104 10.53 6.32 -7.88
N GLN A 105 9.86 5.30 -8.42
CA GLN A 105 9.84 3.95 -7.83
C GLN A 105 11.23 3.32 -7.86
N THR A 106 11.95 3.40 -8.99
CA THR A 106 13.31 2.86 -9.11
C THR A 106 14.26 3.54 -8.13
N ALA A 107 14.28 4.87 -8.10
CA ALA A 107 15.10 5.63 -7.16
C ALA A 107 14.81 5.27 -5.70
N TYR A 108 13.53 5.07 -5.36
CA TYR A 108 13.13 4.64 -4.03
C TYR A 108 13.62 3.22 -3.70
N VAL A 109 13.54 2.29 -4.64
CA VAL A 109 14.02 0.90 -4.47
C VAL A 109 15.54 0.88 -4.25
N ASP A 110 16.29 1.68 -5.03
CA ASP A 110 17.73 1.77 -4.91
C ASP A 110 18.15 2.37 -3.57
N ASP A 111 17.50 3.46 -3.15
CA ASP A 111 17.74 4.07 -1.84
C ASP A 111 17.41 3.12 -0.70
N PHE A 112 16.25 2.45 -0.76
CA PHE A 112 15.85 1.48 0.24
C PHE A 112 16.86 0.32 0.34
N CYS A 113 17.39 -0.18 -0.79
CA CYS A 113 18.40 -1.22 -0.82
C CYS A 113 19.71 -0.76 -0.12
N LYS A 114 20.12 0.49 -0.33
CA LYS A 114 21.28 1.09 0.37
C LYS A 114 21.05 1.14 1.89
N GLN A 115 19.86 1.55 2.32
CA GLN A 115 19.52 1.59 3.75
C GLN A 115 19.48 0.19 4.37
N VAL A 116 19.01 -0.82 3.63
CA VAL A 116 19.09 -2.22 4.08
C VAL A 116 20.55 -2.64 4.26
N ARG A 117 21.43 -2.35 3.31
CA ARG A 117 22.88 -2.65 3.45
C ARG A 117 23.49 -1.93 4.64
N SER A 118 23.20 -0.65 4.82
CA SER A 118 23.66 0.13 5.97
C SER A 118 23.22 -0.48 7.30
N PHE A 119 22.00 -0.98 7.37
CA PHE A 119 21.49 -1.68 8.56
C PHE A 119 22.18 -3.03 8.79
N LEU A 120 22.42 -3.81 7.74
CA LEU A 120 23.10 -5.10 7.83
C LEU A 120 24.52 -4.91 8.35
N ASN A 121 25.28 -4.00 7.76
CA ASN A 121 26.64 -3.60 8.16
C ASN A 121 27.56 -4.80 8.47
N PHE A 122 27.63 -5.74 7.52
CA PHE A 122 28.41 -6.96 7.70
C PHE A 122 29.92 -6.70 7.57
N HIS A 123 30.70 -7.54 8.21
CA HIS A 123 32.15 -7.54 8.02
C HIS A 123 32.49 -7.79 6.53
N PRO A 124 33.53 -7.18 5.97
CA PRO A 124 33.90 -7.30 4.54
C PRO A 124 33.97 -8.73 3.99
N CYS A 125 34.34 -9.71 4.82
CA CYS A 125 34.35 -11.12 4.39
C CYS A 125 32.97 -11.68 4.04
N TYR A 126 31.89 -10.98 4.40
CA TYR A 126 30.48 -11.33 4.11
C TYR A 126 29.80 -10.34 3.17
N ALA A 127 30.57 -9.55 2.42
CA ALA A 127 30.04 -8.51 1.51
C ALA A 127 29.08 -9.06 0.44
N GLU A 128 29.33 -10.27 -0.07
CA GLU A 128 28.46 -10.93 -1.04
C GLU A 128 27.12 -11.32 -0.43
N GLN A 129 27.15 -11.91 0.76
CA GLN A 129 25.94 -12.28 1.51
C GLN A 129 25.12 -11.04 1.87
N GLU A 130 25.78 -9.96 2.31
CA GLU A 130 25.12 -8.68 2.57
C GLU A 130 24.38 -8.18 1.33
N ALA A 131 25.06 -8.13 0.19
CA ALA A 131 24.47 -7.65 -1.05
C ALA A 131 23.28 -8.52 -1.49
N LYS A 132 23.40 -9.84 -1.36
CA LYS A 132 22.33 -10.79 -1.70
C LYS A 132 21.12 -10.63 -0.80
N ILE A 133 21.33 -10.54 0.54
CA ILE A 133 20.26 -10.29 1.50
C ILE A 133 19.57 -8.96 1.22
N ALA A 134 20.33 -7.89 1.00
CA ALA A 134 19.78 -6.57 0.75
C ALA A 134 18.85 -6.57 -0.47
N ARG A 135 19.22 -7.25 -1.55
CA ARG A 135 18.36 -7.42 -2.73
C ARG A 135 17.08 -8.19 -2.41
N LEU A 136 17.19 -9.33 -1.71
CA LEU A 136 16.04 -10.17 -1.37
C LEU A 136 15.06 -9.46 -0.44
N VAL A 137 15.57 -8.77 0.58
CA VAL A 137 14.75 -7.95 1.49
C VAL A 137 14.05 -6.83 0.73
N THR A 138 14.77 -6.13 -0.15
CA THR A 138 14.21 -5.05 -0.95
C THR A 138 13.11 -5.56 -1.87
N LEU A 139 13.32 -6.64 -2.60
CA LEU A 139 12.29 -7.28 -3.43
C LEU A 139 11.04 -7.67 -2.63
N HIS A 140 11.22 -8.19 -1.42
CA HIS A 140 10.12 -8.57 -0.55
C HIS A 140 9.35 -7.34 0.00
N ALA A 141 10.05 -6.26 0.31
CA ALA A 141 9.50 -5.10 1.01
C ALA A 141 8.93 -4.01 0.09
N THR A 142 9.32 -3.96 -1.19
CA THR A 142 8.99 -2.87 -2.12
C THR A 142 8.04 -3.19 -3.28
N PRO A 143 7.18 -4.23 -3.27
CA PRO A 143 6.27 -4.49 -4.38
C PRO A 143 5.33 -3.30 -4.64
N VAL A 144 5.04 -3.04 -5.91
CA VAL A 144 4.12 -1.96 -6.31
C VAL A 144 2.70 -2.24 -5.79
N GLY A 145 2.07 -1.23 -5.19
CA GLY A 145 0.68 -1.31 -4.72
C GLY A 145 0.49 -1.98 -3.35
N SER A 146 1.54 -2.55 -2.74
CA SER A 146 1.42 -3.14 -1.41
C SER A 146 1.51 -2.08 -0.31
N GLY A 147 0.73 -2.23 0.75
CA GLY A 147 0.84 -1.44 1.99
C GLY A 147 2.00 -1.90 2.87
N THR A 148 3.17 -2.16 2.28
CA THR A 148 4.34 -2.67 2.99
C THR A 148 4.98 -1.62 3.88
N VAL A 149 5.71 -2.09 4.89
CA VAL A 149 6.47 -1.23 5.82
C VAL A 149 7.42 -0.29 5.08
N ALA A 150 7.98 -0.73 3.95
CA ALA A 150 8.89 0.06 3.13
C ALA A 150 8.26 1.35 2.55
N ARG A 151 6.95 1.42 2.38
CA ARG A 151 6.25 2.57 1.75
C ARG A 151 5.59 3.53 2.72
N THR A 152 5.61 3.26 3.99
CA THR A 152 5.07 4.16 5.01
C THR A 152 5.92 5.44 5.07
N SER A 153 5.31 6.61 4.90
CA SER A 153 5.97 7.91 5.01
C SER A 153 6.14 8.39 6.45
N THR A 154 5.41 7.81 7.41
CA THR A 154 5.41 8.19 8.82
C THR A 154 6.62 7.67 9.62
N ILE A 155 7.40 6.76 9.06
CA ILE A 155 8.57 6.14 9.70
C ILE A 155 9.80 6.45 8.84
N PRO A 156 10.94 6.86 9.42
CA PRO A 156 12.20 7.06 8.69
C PRO A 156 12.61 5.83 7.87
N VAL A 157 13.30 6.04 6.76
CA VAL A 157 13.65 4.95 5.82
C VAL A 157 14.58 3.93 6.46
N GLU A 158 15.47 4.36 7.33
CA GLU A 158 16.42 3.54 8.08
C GLU A 158 15.67 2.56 9.01
N GLU A 159 14.70 3.07 9.74
CA GLU A 159 13.87 2.26 10.65
C GLU A 159 12.99 1.28 9.85
N ARG A 160 12.50 1.69 8.69
CA ARG A 160 11.76 0.81 7.77
C ARG A 160 12.65 -0.31 7.24
N ALA A 161 13.89 -0.01 6.87
CA ALA A 161 14.87 -1.00 6.42
C ALA A 161 15.17 -2.03 7.52
N ALA A 162 15.43 -1.57 8.74
CA ALA A 162 15.65 -2.44 9.89
C ALA A 162 14.45 -3.38 10.14
N LYS A 163 13.23 -2.82 10.15
CA LYS A 163 11.99 -3.62 10.31
C LYS A 163 11.78 -4.60 9.18
N ALA A 164 12.14 -4.25 7.95
CA ALA A 164 12.01 -5.14 6.79
C ALA A 164 13.01 -6.31 6.86
N VAL A 165 14.25 -6.06 7.25
CA VAL A 165 15.26 -7.13 7.45
C VAL A 165 14.77 -8.11 8.51
N ILE A 166 14.39 -7.62 9.69
CA ILE A 166 13.91 -8.49 10.79
C ILE A 166 12.63 -9.25 10.39
N ALA A 167 11.73 -8.63 9.64
CA ALA A 167 10.55 -9.31 9.13
C ALA A 167 10.92 -10.42 8.13
N TRP A 168 11.78 -10.12 7.16
CA TRP A 168 12.26 -11.08 6.18
C TRP A 168 12.98 -12.26 6.83
N MET A 169 13.90 -12.01 7.76
CA MET A 169 14.61 -13.04 8.51
C MET A 169 13.64 -13.97 9.26
N ARG A 170 12.66 -13.40 9.96
CA ARG A 170 11.64 -14.18 10.66
C ARG A 170 10.94 -15.19 9.73
N HIS A 171 10.60 -14.79 8.50
CA HIS A 171 9.93 -15.68 7.55
C HIS A 171 10.88 -16.67 6.85
N LYS A 172 12.13 -16.27 6.61
CA LYS A 172 13.07 -17.07 5.80
C LYS A 172 14.04 -17.92 6.61
N THR A 173 14.35 -17.53 7.85
CA THR A 173 15.33 -18.24 8.71
C THR A 173 14.67 -18.98 9.87
N THR A 174 13.33 -18.94 10.00
CA THR A 174 12.60 -19.63 11.06
C THR A 174 11.34 -20.31 10.53
N ALA A 175 10.75 -21.20 11.30
CA ALA A 175 9.48 -21.84 10.97
C ALA A 175 8.25 -20.98 11.35
N TYR A 176 8.38 -19.65 11.41
CA TYR A 176 7.33 -18.77 11.89
C TYR A 176 5.99 -18.94 11.17
N ASP A 177 6.00 -19.16 9.85
CA ASP A 177 4.77 -19.30 9.06
C ASP A 177 3.99 -20.58 9.33
N GLN A 178 4.67 -21.60 9.86
CA GLN A 178 4.09 -22.90 10.22
C GLN A 178 3.91 -23.07 11.74
N MET A 179 4.35 -22.08 12.53
CA MET A 179 4.35 -22.15 13.99
C MET A 179 2.92 -22.04 14.54
N PRO A 180 2.45 -23.04 15.32
CA PRO A 180 1.18 -22.97 16.02
C PRO A 180 1.28 -21.93 17.15
N ILE A 181 0.72 -20.74 16.93
CA ILE A 181 0.69 -19.66 17.93
C ILE A 181 -0.70 -19.61 18.57
N ALA A 182 -0.75 -19.76 19.88
CA ALA A 182 -1.99 -19.69 20.64
C ALA A 182 -2.74 -18.38 20.36
N ARG A 183 -4.08 -18.45 20.24
CA ARG A 183 -4.96 -17.28 19.99
C ARG A 183 -5.21 -16.47 21.26
N ILE A 184 -4.16 -16.25 22.05
CA ILE A 184 -4.16 -15.45 23.28
C ILE A 184 -3.68 -14.03 22.95
N LYS A 185 -4.31 -13.02 23.56
CA LYS A 185 -3.95 -11.61 23.36
C LYS A 185 -2.47 -11.39 23.74
N GLY A 186 -1.69 -10.88 22.77
CA GLY A 186 -0.28 -10.56 22.95
C GLY A 186 0.69 -11.68 22.58
N GLU A 187 0.28 -12.96 22.49
CA GLU A 187 1.15 -14.10 22.22
C GLU A 187 1.89 -13.99 20.87
N ARG A 188 1.19 -13.59 19.81
CA ARG A 188 1.84 -13.32 18.51
C ARG A 188 2.90 -12.21 18.60
N ARG A 189 2.71 -11.22 19.46
CA ARG A 189 3.69 -10.15 19.68
C ARG A 189 4.90 -10.69 20.42
N ARG A 190 4.70 -11.52 21.44
CA ARG A 190 5.77 -12.16 22.21
C ARG A 190 6.65 -13.05 21.30
N VAL A 191 6.04 -13.91 20.50
CA VAL A 191 6.75 -14.78 19.54
C VAL A 191 7.55 -13.94 18.54
N ARG A 192 6.96 -12.90 17.95
CA ARG A 192 7.67 -12.02 17.01
C ARG A 192 8.85 -11.29 17.64
N ASN A 193 8.74 -10.85 18.89
CA ASN A 193 9.84 -10.22 19.60
C ASN A 193 10.98 -11.22 19.88
N MET A 194 10.66 -12.43 20.32
CA MET A 194 11.65 -13.47 20.53
C MET A 194 12.43 -13.80 19.24
N LEU A 195 11.72 -13.97 18.12
CA LEU A 195 12.34 -14.23 16.82
C LEU A 195 13.15 -13.04 16.29
N ALA A 196 12.72 -11.81 16.59
CA ALA A 196 13.48 -10.61 16.26
C ALA A 196 14.82 -10.56 17.03
N GLN A 197 14.83 -10.90 18.31
CA GLN A 197 16.06 -10.97 19.10
C GLN A 197 17.03 -12.03 18.53
N ARG A 198 16.55 -13.22 18.18
CA ARG A 198 17.36 -14.25 17.50
C ARG A 198 17.93 -13.75 16.18
N SER A 199 17.14 -13.03 15.39
CA SER A 199 17.59 -12.44 14.13
C SER A 199 18.72 -11.43 14.37
N VAL A 200 18.59 -10.56 15.38
CA VAL A 200 19.64 -9.59 15.73
C VAL A 200 20.93 -10.30 16.18
N GLN A 201 20.83 -11.31 17.02
CA GLN A 201 22.00 -12.11 17.48
C GLN A 201 22.73 -12.75 16.29
N LEU A 202 21.98 -13.30 15.33
CA LEU A 202 22.56 -13.88 14.12
C LEU A 202 23.27 -12.83 13.27
N LEU A 203 22.67 -11.66 13.07
CA LEU A 203 23.29 -10.54 12.33
C LEU A 203 24.58 -10.06 13.00
N GLU A 204 24.65 -10.03 14.34
CA GLU A 204 25.85 -9.64 15.07
C GLU A 204 27.05 -10.54 14.76
N SER A 205 26.86 -11.83 14.55
CA SER A 205 27.92 -12.76 14.15
C SER A 205 28.54 -12.38 12.80
N TYR A 206 27.70 -11.96 11.83
CA TYR A 206 28.13 -11.49 10.53
C TYR A 206 28.82 -10.12 10.60
N ARG A 207 28.34 -9.23 11.44
CA ARG A 207 28.93 -7.90 11.69
C ARG A 207 30.34 -7.99 12.27
N LYS A 208 30.54 -8.95 13.19
CA LYS A 208 31.83 -9.19 13.85
C LYS A 208 32.82 -9.98 12.99
N GLY A 209 32.41 -10.52 11.85
CA GLY A 209 33.25 -11.37 11.02
C GLY A 209 33.54 -12.73 11.64
N ASN A 210 32.68 -13.21 12.55
CA ASN A 210 32.85 -14.53 13.15
C ASN A 210 32.70 -15.62 12.09
N THR A 211 33.40 -16.74 12.27
CA THR A 211 33.22 -17.94 11.43
C THR A 211 31.78 -18.44 11.54
N ILE A 212 31.09 -18.52 10.42
CA ILE A 212 29.68 -18.94 10.34
C ILE A 212 29.63 -20.40 9.90
N SER A 213 28.84 -21.21 10.62
CA SER A 213 28.58 -22.60 10.23
C SER A 213 27.89 -22.70 8.88
N PRO A 214 28.22 -23.70 8.04
CA PRO A 214 27.47 -24.00 6.80
C PRO A 214 25.97 -24.20 7.04
N ASP A 215 25.57 -24.76 8.17
CA ASP A 215 24.16 -24.99 8.55
C ASP A 215 23.45 -23.75 9.09
N CYS A 216 24.09 -22.58 8.99
CA CYS A 216 23.50 -21.33 9.45
C CYS A 216 22.16 -21.08 8.73
N PRO A 217 21.07 -20.81 9.48
CA PRO A 217 19.75 -20.58 8.87
C PRO A 217 19.73 -19.45 7.83
N LEU A 218 20.60 -18.46 7.98
CA LEU A 218 20.70 -17.35 7.01
C LEU A 218 21.39 -17.83 5.72
N MET A 219 22.46 -18.62 5.80
CA MET A 219 23.10 -19.22 4.63
C MET A 219 22.14 -20.14 3.88
N THR A 220 21.48 -21.05 4.58
CA THR A 220 20.44 -21.93 4.01
C THR A 220 19.32 -21.13 3.32
N ALA A 221 18.89 -20.00 3.92
CA ALA A 221 17.87 -19.14 3.31
C ALA A 221 18.35 -18.44 2.03
N LEU A 222 19.67 -18.18 1.88
CA LEU A 222 20.25 -17.58 0.69
C LEU A 222 20.45 -18.58 -0.45
N GLU A 223 20.59 -19.86 -0.15
CA GLU A 223 20.75 -20.95 -1.14
C GLU A 223 19.40 -21.40 -1.72
N ARG A 224 18.32 -21.28 -0.94
CA ARG A 224 16.97 -21.58 -1.43
C ARG A 224 16.61 -20.57 -2.51
N LYS A 225 16.51 -21.03 -3.77
CA LYS A 225 15.95 -20.26 -4.86
C LYS A 225 14.54 -19.83 -4.44
N GLY A 226 14.29 -18.50 -4.39
CA GLY A 226 13.00 -17.91 -4.07
C GLY A 226 11.91 -18.21 -5.08
#